data_66f1342903cec6fc5f20298b5631073d
#
_entry.id   66f1342903cec6fc5f20298b5631073d
#
_cell.length_a   1.000
_cell.length_b   1.000
_cell.length_c   1.000
_cell.angle_alpha   90.00
_cell.angle_beta   90.00
_cell.angle_gamma   90.00
#
_symmetry.space_group_name_H-M   'P 1'
#
loop_
_entity.id
_entity.type
_entity.pdbx_description
1 polymer ?
#
loop_
_entity_poly.entity_id
_entity_poly.type
_entity_poly.pdbx_seq_one_letter_code
_entity_poly.pdbx_strand_id
1 'polypeptide(L)'
;MNLEVSAYTKGSVNLRFYGDFYNLLPNSRLFVDAVYFTDKRFEFYGFNGYASPFFPRLSAWENDRPEELFFFNDLMPGAKGKTTFYLMNRNQFRFNSSLRRQFGFGEHLYYGFGLSYFNYDMGKFNIDKYGDVVTLYDIYCLSGLIRENEADGGNVTQLKLAFIYDSKNHDSDPTKGAYFEATLTGAPDFIDGDGYSHLTFNAVWQHYLPIVKDNLTFAYRIVTQNVVAGEIPYSAMFNSNMLFYKKMSTDAMGGSNSVRGINRNRVVGQGYAWLNAEIRWKILKFQFINQNWNIALNPFFDAGMVTQSFRLEEQEQAWDLLRENYDVNNEFLIDPIYSGEKEGIHTSAGCGLKIIMNKNFIISAEAAKALDARDGNGLRMYIGFNYLF
;
A
#
# COMPACT_ATOMS: atom_id res chain seq x y z
N MET A 1 3.63 -21.08 13.06
CA MET A 1 4.05 -21.22 11.65
C MET A 1 2.82 -21.42 10.80
N ASN A 2 2.67 -20.67 9.72
CA ASN A 2 1.56 -20.74 8.79
C ASN A 2 2.10 -20.86 7.37
N LEU A 3 1.48 -21.71 6.57
CA LEU A 3 1.68 -21.76 5.12
C LEU A 3 0.34 -21.40 4.46
N GLU A 4 0.37 -20.40 3.61
CA GLU A 4 -0.79 -19.95 2.85
C GLU A 4 -0.54 -20.18 1.35
N VAL A 5 -1.51 -20.78 0.68
CA VAL A 5 -1.50 -20.96 -0.77
C VAL A 5 -2.83 -20.45 -1.28
N SER A 6 -2.79 -19.45 -2.14
CA SER A 6 -3.98 -18.86 -2.75
C SER A 6 -3.81 -18.75 -4.26
N ALA A 7 -4.83 -19.11 -5.00
CA ALA A 7 -4.90 -18.92 -6.44
C ALA A 7 -6.13 -18.05 -6.77
N TYR A 8 -5.94 -17.10 -7.66
CA TYR A 8 -6.99 -16.17 -8.03
C TYR A 8 -7.50 -16.46 -9.44
N THR A 9 -8.79 -16.27 -9.66
CA THR A 9 -9.47 -16.57 -10.94
C THR A 9 -8.88 -15.83 -12.14
N LYS A 10 -8.04 -14.83 -11.92
CA LYS A 10 -7.38 -14.03 -12.97
C LYS A 10 -5.94 -14.47 -13.25
N GLY A 11 -5.54 -15.65 -12.75
CA GLY A 11 -4.23 -16.24 -12.99
C GLY A 11 -3.10 -15.75 -12.07
N SER A 12 -3.43 -15.01 -11.02
CA SER A 12 -2.47 -14.63 -9.98
C SER A 12 -2.36 -15.71 -8.91
N VAL A 13 -1.17 -15.87 -8.33
CA VAL A 13 -0.87 -16.88 -7.30
C VAL A 13 -0.20 -16.18 -6.12
N ASN A 14 -0.54 -16.59 -4.91
CA ASN A 14 0.13 -16.17 -3.68
C ASN A 14 0.56 -17.40 -2.89
N LEU A 15 1.86 -17.50 -2.65
CA LEU A 15 2.47 -18.50 -1.78
C LEU A 15 3.14 -17.74 -0.63
N ARG A 16 2.72 -18.01 0.59
CA ARG A 16 3.26 -17.33 1.77
C ARG A 16 3.63 -18.32 2.86
N PHE A 17 4.83 -18.17 3.38
CA PHE A 17 5.28 -18.76 4.62
C PHE A 17 5.39 -17.66 5.68
N TYR A 18 4.80 -17.88 6.85
CA TYR A 18 4.90 -16.98 7.99
C TYR A 18 5.26 -17.74 9.24
N GLY A 19 6.32 -17.28 9.91
CA GLY A 19 6.80 -17.81 11.18
C GLY A 19 6.85 -16.73 12.25
N ASP A 20 6.36 -17.03 13.43
CA ASP A 20 6.40 -16.19 14.61
C ASP A 20 6.96 -17.04 15.76
N PHE A 21 8.18 -16.74 16.16
CA PHE A 21 8.96 -17.53 17.11
C PHE A 21 9.22 -16.74 18.38
N TYR A 22 8.62 -17.19 19.45
CA TYR A 22 8.82 -16.61 20.79
C TYR A 22 10.02 -17.23 21.47
N ASN A 23 10.81 -16.39 22.14
CA ASN A 23 11.93 -16.82 23.00
C ASN A 23 12.98 -17.71 22.32
N LEU A 24 13.20 -17.54 21.01
CA LEU A 24 14.34 -18.17 20.34
C LEU A 24 15.67 -17.71 20.94
N LEU A 25 15.75 -16.46 21.35
CA LEU A 25 16.72 -15.87 22.27
C LEU A 25 15.95 -15.33 23.48
N PRO A 26 16.54 -15.26 24.66
CA PRO A 26 15.89 -14.73 25.87
C PRO A 26 15.23 -13.37 25.61
N ASN A 27 13.95 -13.23 25.98
CA ASN A 27 13.17 -12.01 25.82
C ASN A 27 13.11 -11.47 24.37
N SER A 28 13.14 -12.37 23.40
CA SER A 28 13.09 -12.01 21.99
C SER A 28 11.90 -12.64 21.26
N ARG A 29 11.56 -12.06 20.13
CA ARG A 29 10.55 -12.58 19.20
C ARG A 29 11.06 -12.40 17.78
N LEU A 30 11.14 -13.49 17.04
CA LEU A 30 11.60 -13.51 15.65
C LEU A 30 10.41 -13.71 14.73
N PHE A 31 10.27 -12.84 13.73
CA PHE A 31 9.35 -13.00 12.62
C PHE A 31 10.10 -13.36 11.36
N VAL A 32 9.54 -14.27 10.60
CA VAL A 32 9.99 -14.61 9.25
C VAL A 32 8.76 -14.62 8.35
N ASP A 33 8.81 -13.89 7.26
CA ASP A 33 7.75 -13.82 6.25
C ASP A 33 8.40 -13.96 4.87
N ALA A 34 8.05 -15.02 4.15
CA ALA A 34 8.50 -15.26 2.79
C ALA A 34 7.26 -15.38 1.90
N VAL A 35 7.19 -14.57 0.86
CA VAL A 35 6.04 -14.47 -0.04
C VAL A 35 6.51 -14.51 -1.48
N TYR A 36 5.89 -15.37 -2.28
CA TYR A 36 5.91 -15.27 -3.74
C TYR A 36 4.51 -14.92 -4.20
N PHE A 37 4.39 -13.78 -4.87
CA PHE A 37 3.11 -13.26 -5.32
C PHE A 37 3.20 -12.81 -6.76
N THR A 38 2.27 -13.29 -7.59
CA THR A 38 2.10 -12.82 -8.96
C THR A 38 0.84 -11.97 -9.03
N ASP A 39 0.93 -10.72 -9.45
CA ASP A 39 -0.19 -9.81 -9.64
C ASP A 39 -0.24 -9.34 -11.09
N LYS A 40 -0.95 -10.10 -11.92
CA LYS A 40 -1.12 -9.79 -13.35
C LYS A 40 -2.02 -8.58 -13.62
N ARG A 41 -2.58 -7.99 -12.57
CA ARG A 41 -3.50 -6.84 -12.64
C ARG A 41 -3.16 -5.84 -11.55
N PHE A 42 -1.89 -5.57 -11.39
CA PHE A 42 -1.42 -4.56 -10.46
C PHE A 42 -1.88 -3.18 -10.93
N GLU A 43 -2.50 -2.43 -10.04
CA GLU A 43 -3.02 -1.10 -10.35
C GLU A 43 -1.91 -0.06 -10.23
N PHE A 44 -1.70 0.72 -11.29
CA PHE A 44 -0.75 1.81 -11.38
C PHE A 44 -1.45 3.07 -11.87
N TYR A 45 -1.50 4.11 -11.04
CA TYR A 45 -2.19 5.37 -11.31
C TYR A 45 -1.23 6.57 -11.50
N GLY A 46 0.06 6.31 -11.72
CA GLY A 46 1.09 7.34 -11.81
C GLY A 46 1.65 7.73 -10.46
N PHE A 47 2.40 8.82 -10.44
CA PHE A 47 3.12 9.32 -9.26
C PHE A 47 2.49 10.59 -8.70
N ASN A 48 2.83 10.92 -7.44
CA ASN A 48 2.54 12.20 -6.81
C ASN A 48 1.04 12.52 -6.62
N GLY A 49 0.23 11.48 -6.32
CA GLY A 49 -1.15 11.67 -5.90
C GLY A 49 -2.02 12.43 -6.90
N TYR A 50 -2.50 13.63 -6.53
CA TYR A 50 -3.34 14.47 -7.39
C TYR A 50 -2.58 15.08 -8.58
N ALA A 51 -1.26 15.11 -8.57
CA ALA A 51 -0.49 15.50 -9.74
C ALA A 51 -0.65 14.52 -10.91
N SER A 52 -1.03 13.27 -10.65
CA SER A 52 -1.43 12.30 -11.69
C SER A 52 -2.93 12.31 -11.89
N PRO A 53 -3.43 12.57 -13.11
CA PRO A 53 -4.85 12.60 -13.40
C PRO A 53 -5.51 11.22 -13.22
N PHE A 54 -6.76 11.21 -12.80
CA PHE A 54 -7.56 10.01 -12.71
C PHE A 54 -8.81 10.12 -13.57
N PHE A 55 -8.94 9.22 -14.55
CA PHE A 55 -10.08 9.14 -15.44
C PHE A 55 -10.97 7.96 -15.03
N PRO A 56 -12.07 8.19 -14.30
CA PRO A 56 -12.93 7.12 -13.76
C PRO A 56 -13.47 6.16 -14.84
N ARG A 57 -13.76 6.68 -16.04
CA ARG A 57 -14.28 5.90 -17.17
C ARG A 57 -13.28 4.86 -17.70
N LEU A 58 -11.97 5.07 -17.50
CA LEU A 58 -10.93 4.12 -17.88
C LEU A 58 -10.73 3.01 -16.85
N SER A 59 -11.22 3.20 -15.64
CA SER A 59 -11.18 2.20 -14.56
C SER A 59 -12.47 1.39 -14.46
N ALA A 60 -13.55 1.83 -15.11
CA ALA A 60 -14.86 1.19 -15.10
C ALA A 60 -15.02 0.22 -16.27
N TRP A 61 -15.94 -0.76 -16.13
CA TRP A 61 -16.32 -1.71 -17.19
C TRP A 61 -17.18 -1.08 -18.30
N GLU A 62 -17.34 0.23 -18.32
CA GLU A 62 -18.17 0.92 -19.28
C GLU A 62 -17.50 1.00 -20.65
N ASN A 63 -18.28 0.67 -21.69
CA ASN A 63 -17.82 0.59 -23.07
C ASN A 63 -17.65 1.95 -23.76
N ASP A 64 -18.10 3.03 -23.12
CA ASP A 64 -18.03 4.38 -23.70
C ASP A 64 -16.67 5.00 -23.41
N ARG A 65 -15.89 5.13 -24.46
CA ARG A 65 -14.60 5.81 -24.43
C ARG A 65 -14.82 7.31 -24.60
N PRO A 66 -14.17 8.16 -23.81
CA PRO A 66 -14.02 9.54 -24.19
C PRO A 66 -13.26 9.60 -25.53
N GLU A 67 -13.80 10.34 -26.52
CA GLU A 67 -13.12 10.57 -27.80
C GLU A 67 -11.72 11.17 -27.62
N GLU A 68 -11.51 11.84 -26.50
CA GLU A 68 -10.27 12.46 -26.04
C GLU A 68 -9.09 11.48 -25.84
N LEU A 69 -9.33 10.17 -25.85
CA LEU A 69 -8.31 9.11 -25.69
C LEU A 69 -7.96 8.40 -27.00
N PHE A 70 -8.50 8.83 -28.15
CA PHE A 70 -8.10 8.32 -29.48
C PHE A 70 -6.61 8.54 -29.78
N PHE A 71 -6.00 9.47 -29.10
CA PHE A 71 -4.57 9.75 -29.12
C PHE A 71 -3.67 8.51 -28.95
N PHE A 72 -4.06 7.58 -28.09
CA PHE A 72 -3.28 6.35 -27.90
C PHE A 72 -3.19 5.45 -29.15
N ASN A 73 -4.09 5.61 -30.10
CA ASN A 73 -4.02 4.90 -31.37
C ASN A 73 -2.89 5.44 -32.28
N ASP A 74 -2.50 6.72 -32.13
CA ASP A 74 -1.45 7.34 -32.94
C ASP A 74 -0.08 7.04 -32.34
N LEU A 75 0.06 7.00 -31.01
CA LEU A 75 1.28 6.62 -30.33
C LEU A 75 1.60 5.12 -30.49
N MET A 76 0.57 4.28 -30.51
CA MET A 76 0.68 2.83 -30.66
C MET A 76 -0.45 2.31 -31.56
N PRO A 77 -0.22 2.18 -32.88
CA PRO A 77 -1.21 1.68 -33.82
C PRO A 77 -1.79 0.32 -33.38
N GLY A 78 -3.11 0.22 -33.27
CA GLY A 78 -3.80 -1.00 -32.84
C GLY A 78 -4.13 -1.09 -31.34
N ALA A 79 -3.63 -0.18 -30.53
CA ALA A 79 -3.99 -0.11 -29.11
C ALA A 79 -5.44 0.33 -28.93
N LYS A 80 -6.23 -0.51 -28.28
CA LYS A 80 -7.63 -0.20 -27.97
C LYS A 80 -7.73 0.15 -26.50
N GLY A 81 -7.86 1.45 -26.14
CA GLY A 81 -8.12 1.86 -24.76
C GLY A 81 -9.23 1.02 -24.14
N LYS A 82 -8.97 0.33 -23.06
CA LYS A 82 -9.89 -0.55 -22.35
C LYS A 82 -9.76 -0.28 -20.85
N THR A 83 -10.58 -0.94 -20.04
CA THR A 83 -10.53 -1.00 -18.58
C THR A 83 -9.17 -1.45 -18.00
N THR A 84 -8.17 -1.63 -18.86
CA THR A 84 -6.81 -2.06 -18.54
C THR A 84 -5.81 -0.90 -18.48
N PHE A 85 -6.23 0.34 -18.74
CA PHE A 85 -5.34 1.51 -18.82
C PHE A 85 -4.45 1.68 -17.57
N TYR A 86 -5.02 1.46 -16.39
CA TYR A 86 -4.32 1.55 -15.11
C TYR A 86 -3.71 0.23 -14.63
N LEU A 87 -3.55 -0.77 -15.50
CA LEU A 87 -3.02 -2.06 -15.11
C LEU A 87 -1.61 -2.29 -15.65
N MET A 88 -0.79 -2.92 -14.84
CA MET A 88 0.51 -3.47 -15.20
C MET A 88 0.67 -4.87 -14.61
N ASN A 89 1.73 -5.57 -14.99
CA ASN A 89 2.11 -6.85 -14.40
C ASN A 89 3.15 -6.63 -13.30
N ARG A 90 2.97 -7.29 -12.15
CA ARG A 90 3.97 -7.30 -11.08
C ARG A 90 4.06 -8.67 -10.45
N ASN A 91 5.20 -9.32 -10.62
CA ASN A 91 5.55 -10.49 -9.84
C ASN A 91 6.54 -10.07 -8.74
N GLN A 92 6.45 -10.69 -7.60
CA GLN A 92 7.27 -10.31 -6.45
C GLN A 92 7.64 -11.54 -5.63
N PHE A 93 8.93 -11.66 -5.34
CA PHE A 93 9.40 -12.45 -4.22
C PHE A 93 9.83 -11.51 -3.09
N ARG A 94 9.37 -11.80 -1.89
CA ARG A 94 9.73 -11.05 -0.68
C ARG A 94 10.18 -12.01 0.40
N PHE A 95 11.32 -11.72 1.00
CA PHE A 95 11.75 -12.33 2.25
C PHE A 95 11.91 -11.22 3.28
N ASN A 96 11.35 -11.39 4.46
CA ASN A 96 11.52 -10.46 5.58
C ASN A 96 11.79 -11.24 6.86
N SER A 97 12.84 -10.85 7.56
CA SER A 97 13.17 -11.37 8.89
C SER A 97 13.34 -10.21 9.85
N SER A 98 12.71 -10.26 11.00
CA SER A 98 12.74 -9.18 11.99
C SER A 98 12.82 -9.76 13.40
N LEU A 99 13.88 -9.42 14.11
CA LEU A 99 14.11 -9.79 15.51
C LEU A 99 13.78 -8.60 16.40
N ARG A 100 12.82 -8.79 17.29
CA ARG A 100 12.49 -7.82 18.35
C ARG A 100 13.00 -8.36 19.69
N ARG A 101 13.66 -7.50 20.49
CA ARG A 101 14.11 -7.83 21.82
C ARG A 101 13.76 -6.73 22.82
N GLN A 102 13.36 -7.11 24.01
CA GLN A 102 13.09 -6.16 25.09
C GLN A 102 14.38 -5.53 25.61
N PHE A 103 14.36 -4.24 25.92
CA PHE A 103 15.45 -3.61 26.65
C PHE A 103 15.52 -4.17 28.06
N GLY A 104 16.70 -4.18 28.66
CA GLY A 104 16.90 -4.59 30.06
C GLY A 104 16.26 -3.64 31.07
N PHE A 105 15.76 -2.48 30.62
CA PHE A 105 15.07 -1.49 31.43
C PHE A 105 13.77 -1.10 30.72
N GLY A 106 12.67 -1.02 31.44
CA GLY A 106 11.34 -0.63 30.89
C GLY A 106 10.55 -1.80 30.29
N GLU A 107 9.43 -2.10 30.90
CA GLU A 107 8.57 -3.25 30.53
C GLU A 107 7.99 -3.19 29.12
N HIS A 108 7.90 -2.00 28.52
CA HIS A 108 7.23 -1.75 27.23
C HIS A 108 8.19 -1.33 26.12
N LEU A 109 9.49 -1.31 26.37
CA LEU A 109 10.50 -0.83 25.45
C LEU A 109 11.22 -1.99 24.75
N TYR A 110 11.33 -1.90 23.44
CA TYR A 110 11.98 -2.91 22.62
C TYR A 110 12.84 -2.25 21.54
N TYR A 111 13.88 -2.94 21.15
CA TYR A 111 14.65 -2.64 19.95
C TYR A 111 14.53 -3.78 18.95
N GLY A 112 14.80 -3.50 17.69
CA GLY A 112 14.70 -4.47 16.65
C GLY A 112 15.76 -4.35 15.57
N PHE A 113 16.09 -5.50 14.99
CA PHE A 113 16.93 -5.64 13.81
C PHE A 113 16.19 -6.45 12.77
N GLY A 114 16.31 -6.08 11.51
CA GLY A 114 15.66 -6.79 10.45
C GLY A 114 16.45 -6.78 9.17
N LEU A 115 16.16 -7.80 8.36
CA LEU A 115 16.63 -7.95 6.98
C LEU A 115 15.41 -8.17 6.11
N SER A 116 15.30 -7.43 5.00
CA SER A 116 14.32 -7.70 3.97
C SER A 116 15.00 -7.79 2.61
N TYR A 117 14.53 -8.69 1.80
CA TYR A 117 14.90 -8.82 0.41
C TYR A 117 13.64 -8.82 -0.45
N PHE A 118 13.65 -8.02 -1.48
CA PHE A 118 12.60 -7.95 -2.49
C PHE A 118 13.24 -8.21 -3.85
N ASN A 119 12.59 -9.06 -4.62
CA ASN A 119 12.81 -9.17 -6.05
C ASN A 119 11.50 -8.80 -6.73
N TYR A 120 11.53 -7.78 -7.57
CA TYR A 120 10.42 -7.31 -8.38
C TYR A 120 10.67 -7.68 -9.83
N ASP A 121 9.68 -8.29 -10.45
CA ASP A 121 9.56 -8.49 -11.88
C ASP A 121 8.31 -7.72 -12.31
N MET A 122 8.53 -6.57 -12.92
CA MET A 122 7.49 -5.61 -13.31
C MET A 122 7.49 -5.46 -14.83
N GLY A 123 6.34 -5.13 -15.40
CA GLY A 123 6.29 -4.95 -16.84
C GLY A 123 4.90 -4.66 -17.37
N LYS A 124 4.80 -4.61 -18.69
CA LYS A 124 3.57 -4.36 -19.42
C LYS A 124 2.45 -5.31 -19.02
N PHE A 125 1.25 -4.76 -18.99
CA PHE A 125 0.06 -5.59 -18.86
C PHE A 125 -0.06 -6.55 -20.04
N ASN A 126 0.03 -7.84 -19.75
CA ASN A 126 0.00 -8.91 -20.76
C ASN A 126 -0.99 -9.99 -20.33
N ILE A 127 -2.20 -9.93 -20.86
CA ILE A 127 -3.19 -11.00 -20.76
C ILE A 127 -3.78 -11.21 -22.16
N ASP A 128 -3.58 -12.39 -22.73
CA ASP A 128 -3.95 -12.76 -24.11
C ASP A 128 -5.37 -12.34 -24.52
N LYS A 129 -6.31 -12.41 -23.57
CA LYS A 129 -7.72 -12.00 -23.79
C LYS A 129 -7.88 -10.56 -24.25
N TYR A 130 -6.97 -9.67 -23.90
CA TYR A 130 -7.09 -8.24 -24.16
C TYR A 130 -6.28 -7.78 -25.37
N GLY A 131 -5.34 -8.61 -25.87
CA GLY A 131 -4.40 -8.27 -26.94
C GLY A 131 -3.44 -7.16 -26.53
N ASP A 132 -2.75 -6.57 -27.47
CA ASP A 132 -1.87 -5.43 -27.23
C ASP A 132 -2.71 -4.19 -26.86
N VAL A 133 -2.50 -3.70 -25.64
CA VAL A 133 -3.16 -2.53 -25.09
C VAL A 133 -2.10 -1.58 -24.52
N VAL A 134 -2.28 -0.29 -24.74
CA VAL A 134 -1.45 0.75 -24.10
C VAL A 134 -1.98 0.97 -22.70
N THR A 135 -1.08 1.02 -21.74
CA THR A 135 -1.37 1.31 -20.34
C THR A 135 -0.64 2.58 -19.89
N LEU A 136 -1.05 3.13 -18.76
CA LEU A 136 -0.34 4.27 -18.16
C LEU A 136 1.13 3.93 -17.87
N TYR A 137 1.41 2.68 -17.48
CA TYR A 137 2.78 2.21 -17.28
C TYR A 137 3.64 2.33 -18.54
N ASP A 138 3.11 1.95 -19.71
CA ASP A 138 3.82 2.08 -20.99
C ASP A 138 4.15 3.55 -21.30
N ILE A 139 3.22 4.46 -21.02
CA ILE A 139 3.42 5.91 -21.20
C ILE A 139 4.52 6.45 -20.28
N TYR A 140 4.54 6.01 -19.01
CA TYR A 140 5.57 6.40 -18.05
C TYR A 140 6.96 5.87 -18.43
N CYS A 141 7.06 4.68 -19.01
CA CYS A 141 8.30 4.16 -19.57
C CYS A 141 8.76 4.95 -20.79
N LEU A 142 7.85 5.24 -21.74
CA LEU A 142 8.14 6.01 -22.95
C LEU A 142 8.56 7.45 -22.64
N SER A 143 7.98 8.05 -21.62
CA SER A 143 8.35 9.41 -21.18
C SER A 143 9.65 9.48 -20.39
N GLY A 144 10.23 8.34 -19.99
CA GLY A 144 11.43 8.27 -19.17
C GLY A 144 11.20 8.53 -17.68
N LEU A 145 9.96 8.72 -17.23
CA LEU A 145 9.62 8.83 -15.81
C LEU A 145 9.90 7.54 -15.05
N ILE A 146 9.69 6.40 -15.69
CA ILE A 146 10.22 5.11 -15.29
C ILE A 146 11.43 4.86 -16.19
N ARG A 147 12.63 4.89 -15.62
CA ARG A 147 13.88 4.78 -16.38
C ARG A 147 14.07 3.35 -16.87
N GLU A 148 14.78 3.19 -17.97
CA GLU A 148 15.02 1.89 -18.60
C GLU A 148 15.65 0.87 -17.64
N ASN A 149 16.60 1.31 -16.80
CA ASN A 149 17.29 0.45 -15.82
C ASN A 149 16.43 0.00 -14.64
N GLU A 150 15.23 0.54 -14.47
CA GLU A 150 14.30 0.17 -13.38
C GLU A 150 12.94 -0.35 -13.90
N ALA A 151 12.68 -0.24 -15.22
CA ALA A 151 11.38 -0.58 -15.81
C ALA A 151 10.96 -2.02 -15.52
N ASP A 152 11.87 -2.96 -15.63
CA ASP A 152 11.58 -4.38 -15.37
C ASP A 152 11.60 -4.74 -13.86
N GLY A 153 11.73 -3.75 -12.97
CA GLY A 153 11.82 -3.94 -11.53
C GLY A 153 13.27 -4.02 -11.05
N GLY A 154 13.62 -5.07 -10.32
CA GLY A 154 14.95 -5.25 -9.75
C GLY A 154 14.94 -5.84 -8.35
N ASN A 155 16.10 -5.81 -7.70
CA ASN A 155 16.29 -6.32 -6.35
C ASN A 155 16.44 -5.16 -5.38
N VAL A 156 15.90 -5.32 -4.16
CA VAL A 156 16.09 -4.36 -3.07
C VAL A 156 16.35 -5.10 -1.78
N THR A 157 17.56 -5.01 -1.27
CA THR A 157 17.95 -5.58 0.02
C THR A 157 17.99 -4.48 1.07
N GLN A 158 17.28 -4.69 2.17
CA GLN A 158 17.13 -3.68 3.21
C GLN A 158 17.58 -4.18 4.58
N LEU A 159 18.38 -3.39 5.26
CA LEU A 159 18.73 -3.54 6.67
C LEU A 159 17.86 -2.59 7.50
N LYS A 160 17.33 -3.07 8.63
CA LYS A 160 16.40 -2.33 9.47
C LYS A 160 16.87 -2.23 10.90
N LEU A 161 16.71 -1.04 11.48
CA LEU A 161 16.85 -0.78 12.90
C LEU A 161 15.53 -0.20 13.40
N ALA A 162 15.04 -0.68 14.54
CA ALA A 162 13.79 -0.21 15.10
C ALA A 162 13.89 0.07 16.60
N PHE A 163 13.17 1.11 17.02
CA PHE A 163 12.80 1.38 18.39
C PHE A 163 11.28 1.21 18.52
N ILE A 164 10.85 0.47 19.55
CA ILE A 164 9.44 0.11 19.71
C ILE A 164 9.02 0.35 21.16
N TYR A 165 7.87 1.01 21.34
CA TYR A 165 7.15 1.10 22.60
C TYR A 165 5.80 0.43 22.43
N ASP A 166 5.45 -0.54 23.28
CA ASP A 166 4.20 -1.31 23.19
C ASP A 166 3.58 -1.50 24.57
N SER A 167 2.60 -0.68 24.91
CA SER A 167 1.82 -0.74 26.14
C SER A 167 0.37 -1.18 25.92
N LYS A 168 0.06 -1.73 24.75
CA LYS A 168 -1.28 -2.23 24.45
C LYS A 168 -1.68 -3.34 25.41
N ASN A 169 -2.92 -3.29 25.86
CA ASN A 169 -3.47 -4.31 26.74
C ASN A 169 -3.79 -5.64 26.03
N HIS A 170 -3.85 -5.63 24.71
CA HIS A 170 -4.13 -6.82 23.90
C HIS A 170 -3.58 -6.65 22.47
N ASP A 171 -3.12 -7.74 21.85
CA ASP A 171 -2.50 -7.69 20.52
C ASP A 171 -3.50 -7.55 19.38
N SER A 172 -4.64 -8.27 19.44
CA SER A 172 -5.61 -8.33 18.33
C SER A 172 -6.82 -7.41 18.54
N ASP A 173 -7.25 -7.20 19.79
CA ASP A 173 -8.39 -6.34 20.16
C ASP A 173 -7.99 -5.34 21.24
N PRO A 174 -7.06 -4.42 20.96
CA PRO A 174 -6.60 -3.44 21.93
C PRO A 174 -7.71 -2.43 22.23
N THR A 175 -7.94 -2.21 23.52
CA THR A 175 -8.94 -1.23 24.02
C THR A 175 -8.29 -0.14 24.85
N LYS A 176 -7.00 -0.28 25.23
CA LYS A 176 -6.24 0.67 26.02
C LYS A 176 -4.74 0.54 25.72
N GLY A 177 -4.03 1.65 25.88
CA GLY A 177 -2.58 1.72 25.71
C GLY A 177 -2.16 2.30 24.37
N ALA A 178 -0.88 2.28 24.10
CA ALA A 178 -0.31 2.85 22.89
C ALA A 178 0.76 1.91 22.29
N TYR A 179 0.98 2.07 21.01
CA TYR A 179 2.09 1.49 20.28
C TYR A 179 2.81 2.58 19.51
N PHE A 180 4.12 2.64 19.66
CA PHE A 180 4.99 3.49 18.85
C PHE A 180 6.09 2.64 18.25
N GLU A 181 6.37 2.88 16.99
CA GLU A 181 7.47 2.28 16.27
C GLU A 181 8.18 3.33 15.44
N ALA A 182 9.47 3.45 15.57
CA ALA A 182 10.34 4.22 14.70
C ALA A 182 11.35 3.28 14.08
N THR A 183 11.42 3.24 12.76
CA THR A 183 12.28 2.33 12.00
C THR A 183 13.14 3.12 11.02
N LEU A 184 14.43 2.85 11.02
CA LEU A 184 15.36 3.29 10.00
C LEU A 184 15.68 2.09 9.11
N THR A 185 15.49 2.27 7.80
CA THR A 185 15.67 1.21 6.80
C THR A 185 16.66 1.68 5.75
N GLY A 186 17.79 1.01 5.64
CA GLY A 186 18.81 1.29 4.65
C GLY A 186 18.87 0.22 3.57
N ALA A 187 18.90 0.63 2.30
CA ALA A 187 19.13 -0.21 1.14
C ALA A 187 20.42 0.26 0.44
N PRO A 188 21.57 -0.37 0.72
CA PRO A 188 22.83 0.03 0.13
C PRO A 188 23.02 -0.62 -1.25
N ASP A 189 23.36 0.16 -2.26
CA ASP A 189 23.60 -0.28 -3.64
C ASP A 189 24.66 -1.38 -3.77
N PHE A 190 25.70 -1.37 -2.91
CA PHE A 190 26.77 -2.36 -2.98
C PHE A 190 26.32 -3.82 -2.76
N ILE A 191 25.07 -4.04 -2.32
CA ILE A 191 24.49 -5.38 -2.16
C ILE A 191 23.79 -5.81 -3.46
N ASP A 192 22.96 -4.94 -4.05
CA ASP A 192 22.09 -5.27 -5.18
C ASP A 192 22.69 -4.83 -6.51
N GLY A 193 23.47 -3.74 -6.53
CA GLY A 193 24.20 -3.26 -7.70
C GLY A 193 23.32 -2.65 -8.79
N ASP A 194 22.14 -2.15 -8.41
CA ASP A 194 21.13 -1.58 -9.31
C ASP A 194 21.28 -0.06 -9.51
N GLY A 195 22.21 0.58 -8.81
CA GLY A 195 22.44 2.01 -8.82
C GLY A 195 21.56 2.81 -7.87
N TYR A 196 20.71 2.16 -7.07
CA TYR A 196 19.81 2.80 -6.12
C TYR A 196 20.21 2.54 -4.67
N SER A 197 20.71 3.57 -4.00
CA SER A 197 20.98 3.53 -2.56
C SER A 197 20.08 4.51 -1.83
N HIS A 198 19.37 4.05 -0.83
CA HIS A 198 18.46 4.91 -0.08
C HIS A 198 18.38 4.56 1.41
N LEU A 199 18.04 5.57 2.19
CA LEU A 199 17.73 5.46 3.60
C LEU A 199 16.33 6.00 3.83
N THR A 200 15.43 5.20 4.40
CA THR A 200 14.07 5.61 4.75
C THR A 200 13.87 5.63 6.25
N PHE A 201 13.11 6.60 6.72
CA PHE A 201 12.60 6.68 8.08
C PHE A 201 11.10 6.43 8.07
N ASN A 202 10.66 5.50 8.93
CA ASN A 202 9.26 5.16 9.10
C ASN A 202 8.89 5.36 10.57
N ALA A 203 7.74 5.96 10.85
CA ALA A 203 7.21 6.04 12.20
C ALA A 203 5.71 5.72 12.22
N VAL A 204 5.30 4.99 13.23
CA VAL A 204 3.90 4.61 13.47
C VAL A 204 3.56 4.93 14.91
N TRP A 205 2.46 5.65 15.11
CA TRP A 205 1.85 5.86 16.40
C TRP A 205 0.42 5.30 16.39
N GLN A 206 0.10 4.44 17.33
CA GLN A 206 -1.26 3.93 17.55
C GLN A 206 -1.66 4.21 19.00
N HIS A 207 -2.88 4.66 19.20
CA HIS A 207 -3.38 4.91 20.55
C HIS A 207 -4.83 4.42 20.69
N TYR A 208 -5.11 3.81 21.81
CA TYR A 208 -6.38 3.20 22.14
C TYR A 208 -6.93 3.81 23.43
N LEU A 209 -7.99 4.58 23.31
CA LEU A 209 -8.61 5.35 24.39
C LEU A 209 -9.96 4.72 24.75
N PRO A 210 -10.11 4.08 25.92
CA PRO A 210 -11.41 3.58 26.35
C PRO A 210 -12.33 4.75 26.71
N ILE A 211 -13.38 4.96 25.91
CA ILE A 211 -14.45 5.92 26.22
C ILE A 211 -15.42 5.28 27.22
N VAL A 212 -15.85 4.04 26.95
CA VAL A 212 -16.60 3.21 27.88
C VAL A 212 -15.85 1.90 28.02
N LYS A 213 -15.44 1.57 29.26
CA LYS A 213 -14.64 0.39 29.54
C LYS A 213 -15.24 -0.86 28.88
N ASP A 214 -14.40 -1.58 28.14
CA ASP A 214 -14.70 -2.82 27.43
C ASP A 214 -15.80 -2.75 26.35
N ASN A 215 -16.42 -1.58 26.12
CA ASN A 215 -17.53 -1.42 25.18
C ASN A 215 -17.21 -0.47 24.03
N LEU A 216 -16.65 0.71 24.35
CA LEU A 216 -16.44 1.77 23.37
C LEU A 216 -15.00 2.27 23.48
N THR A 217 -14.25 2.13 22.39
CA THR A 217 -12.86 2.56 22.29
C THR A 217 -12.71 3.51 21.10
N PHE A 218 -12.09 4.66 21.32
CA PHE A 218 -11.56 5.46 20.24
C PHE A 218 -10.13 5.00 19.95
N ALA A 219 -9.89 4.60 18.72
CA ALA A 219 -8.57 4.16 18.26
C ALA A 219 -8.10 5.02 17.10
N TYR A 220 -6.84 5.44 17.11
CA TYR A 220 -6.26 6.13 15.96
C TYR A 220 -4.84 5.67 15.70
N ARG A 221 -4.44 5.75 14.42
CA ARG A 221 -3.10 5.46 13.94
C ARG A 221 -2.63 6.60 13.08
N ILE A 222 -1.40 7.05 13.31
CA ILE A 222 -0.67 7.99 12.45
C ILE A 222 0.55 7.26 11.93
N VAL A 223 0.79 7.34 10.64
CA VAL A 223 1.95 6.73 9.98
C VAL A 223 2.65 7.79 9.14
N THR A 224 3.96 7.77 9.16
CA THR A 224 4.79 8.52 8.21
C THR A 224 5.93 7.65 7.72
N GLN A 225 6.26 7.77 6.45
CA GLN A 225 7.37 7.11 5.79
C GLN A 225 8.00 8.10 4.82
N ASN A 226 9.31 8.36 4.94
CA ASN A 226 10.01 9.32 4.12
C ASN A 226 11.41 8.82 3.77
N VAL A 227 11.88 9.16 2.57
CA VAL A 227 13.27 8.97 2.19
C VAL A 227 14.09 10.10 2.82
N VAL A 228 15.10 9.74 3.63
CA VAL A 228 15.98 10.71 4.33
C VAL A 228 17.28 10.94 3.59
N ALA A 229 17.71 9.97 2.76
CA ALA A 229 18.91 10.09 1.93
C ALA A 229 18.85 9.12 0.75
N GLY A 230 19.52 9.47 -0.33
CA GLY A 230 19.63 8.65 -1.53
C GLY A 230 18.44 8.72 -2.46
N GLU A 231 18.39 7.81 -3.43
CA GLU A 231 17.32 7.70 -4.43
C GLU A 231 16.66 6.32 -4.32
N ILE A 232 15.33 6.30 -4.27
CA ILE A 232 14.53 5.07 -4.22
C ILE A 232 14.09 4.68 -5.63
N PRO A 233 14.21 3.42 -6.06
CA PRO A 233 13.65 2.98 -7.33
C PRO A 233 12.11 3.00 -7.28
N TYR A 234 11.46 3.22 -8.44
CA TYR A 234 9.99 3.33 -8.45
C TYR A 234 9.30 2.07 -7.91
N SER A 235 9.87 0.90 -8.13
CA SER A 235 9.34 -0.39 -7.65
C SER A 235 9.22 -0.44 -6.12
N ALA A 236 10.17 0.17 -5.40
CA ALA A 236 10.21 0.18 -3.94
C ALA A 236 9.26 1.22 -3.31
N MET A 237 8.77 2.20 -4.06
CA MET A 237 7.78 3.18 -3.56
C MET A 237 6.44 2.55 -3.16
N PHE A 238 6.11 1.39 -3.72
CA PHE A 238 4.93 0.62 -3.31
C PHE A 238 5.08 -0.07 -1.96
N ASN A 239 6.26 -0.07 -1.36
CA ASN A 239 6.49 -0.62 -0.03
C ASN A 239 6.06 0.35 1.06
N SER A 240 4.80 0.73 1.10
CA SER A 240 4.24 1.54 2.17
C SER A 240 3.85 0.67 3.38
N ASN A 241 3.71 1.29 4.53
CA ASN A 241 3.27 0.61 5.75
C ASN A 241 4.18 -0.56 6.16
N MET A 242 5.48 -0.35 6.09
CA MET A 242 6.48 -1.34 6.49
C MET A 242 6.66 -1.33 8.02
N LEU A 243 5.67 -1.82 8.75
CA LEU A 243 5.82 -2.10 10.16
C LEU A 243 6.90 -3.16 10.34
N PHE A 244 7.85 -2.87 11.23
CA PHE A 244 8.95 -3.77 11.56
C PHE A 244 8.45 -5.17 11.89
N TYR A 245 7.33 -5.25 12.54
CA TYR A 245 6.98 -6.38 13.35
C TYR A 245 5.73 -7.16 12.90
N LYS A 246 4.72 -6.60 12.31
CA LYS A 246 3.46 -7.34 12.10
C LYS A 246 2.85 -7.26 10.71
N LYS A 247 2.97 -6.17 10.04
CA LYS A 247 2.33 -5.97 8.75
C LYS A 247 3.30 -5.28 7.81
N MET A 248 3.66 -6.00 6.78
CA MET A 248 4.32 -5.41 5.64
C MET A 248 3.31 -5.37 4.50
N SER A 249 3.07 -4.20 3.96
CA SER A 249 2.32 -4.02 2.72
C SER A 249 3.27 -3.65 1.60
N THR A 250 3.08 -4.24 0.45
CA THR A 250 3.77 -3.89 -0.79
C THR A 250 2.83 -3.18 -1.76
N ASP A 251 1.88 -2.45 -1.21
CA ASP A 251 1.00 -1.54 -1.92
C ASP A 251 1.29 -0.11 -1.48
N ALA A 252 1.21 0.85 -2.39
CA ALA A 252 1.25 2.26 -2.08
C ALA A 252 0.00 2.69 -1.29
N MET A 253 -0.14 3.98 -1.01
CA MET A 253 -1.28 4.47 -0.25
C MET A 253 -2.58 4.33 -1.05
N GLY A 254 -3.63 3.88 -0.38
CA GLY A 254 -4.93 3.46 -0.89
C GLY A 254 -5.21 1.97 -0.60
N GLY A 255 -6.48 1.59 -0.63
CA GLY A 255 -6.91 0.22 -0.35
C GLY A 255 -7.01 -0.14 1.12
N SER A 256 -7.05 -1.44 1.43
CA SER A 256 -7.41 -1.96 2.76
C SER A 256 -6.36 -1.76 3.84
N ASN A 257 -5.12 -1.41 3.51
CA ASN A 257 -4.00 -1.40 4.47
C ASN A 257 -3.59 -0.01 4.93
N SER A 258 -3.97 1.04 4.21
CA SER A 258 -3.62 2.43 4.51
C SER A 258 -4.86 3.31 4.60
N VAL A 259 -5.32 3.93 3.53
CA VAL A 259 -6.51 4.79 3.46
C VAL A 259 -7.62 4.02 2.73
N ARG A 260 -8.56 3.45 3.51
CA ARG A 260 -9.67 2.65 2.99
C ARG A 260 -10.63 3.51 2.16
N GLY A 261 -11.24 2.95 1.13
CA GLY A 261 -12.18 3.67 0.25
C GLY A 261 -11.51 4.33 -0.96
N ILE A 262 -10.21 4.63 -0.89
CA ILE A 262 -9.39 5.08 -2.01
C ILE A 262 -8.98 3.87 -2.85
N ASN A 263 -8.83 4.03 -4.15
CA ASN A 263 -8.32 2.98 -5.03
C ASN A 263 -6.96 2.47 -4.54
N ARG A 264 -6.75 1.15 -4.62
CA ARG A 264 -5.47 0.54 -4.28
C ARG A 264 -4.37 1.16 -5.14
N ASN A 265 -3.25 1.55 -4.53
CA ASN A 265 -2.13 2.21 -5.20
C ASN A 265 -2.46 3.53 -5.91
N ARG A 266 -3.56 4.21 -5.54
CA ARG A 266 -3.91 5.49 -6.16
C ARG A 266 -2.89 6.59 -5.86
N VAL A 267 -2.27 6.54 -4.70
CA VAL A 267 -1.39 7.60 -4.22
C VAL A 267 0.01 7.03 -4.03
N VAL A 268 0.91 7.42 -4.94
CA VAL A 268 2.29 6.94 -5.00
C VAL A 268 3.25 8.12 -4.89
N GLY A 269 4.26 8.02 -4.06
CA GLY A 269 5.32 9.03 -3.89
C GLY A 269 6.51 8.45 -3.15
N GLN A 270 7.56 9.24 -2.97
CA GLN A 270 8.73 8.83 -2.18
C GLN A 270 8.44 8.81 -0.68
N GLY A 271 7.56 9.70 -0.23
CA GLY A 271 7.15 9.80 1.15
C GLY A 271 5.66 9.90 1.32
N TYR A 272 5.18 9.42 2.46
CA TYR A 272 3.78 9.34 2.82
C TYR A 272 3.53 9.76 4.26
N ALA A 273 2.34 10.32 4.50
CA ALA A 273 1.77 10.42 5.83
C ALA A 273 0.29 10.08 5.76
N TRP A 274 -0.23 9.30 6.72
CA TRP A 274 -1.66 9.05 6.81
C TRP A 274 -2.13 8.86 8.26
N LEU A 275 -3.42 9.14 8.45
CA LEU A 275 -4.17 8.99 9.68
C LEU A 275 -5.32 8.00 9.44
N ASN A 276 -5.53 7.09 10.38
CA ASN A 276 -6.76 6.32 10.50
C ASN A 276 -7.36 6.60 11.87
N ALA A 277 -8.63 6.96 11.93
CA ALA A 277 -9.36 7.20 13.19
C ALA A 277 -10.64 6.38 13.18
N GLU A 278 -10.89 5.61 14.23
CA GLU A 278 -12.04 4.72 14.32
C GLU A 278 -12.66 4.67 15.72
N ILE A 279 -13.97 4.52 15.73
CA ILE A 279 -14.71 4.18 16.94
C ILE A 279 -15.01 2.69 16.91
N ARG A 280 -14.52 1.94 17.88
CA ARG A 280 -14.76 0.51 18.07
C ARG A 280 -15.84 0.31 19.11
N TRP A 281 -17.06 0.03 18.67
CA TRP A 281 -18.23 -0.09 19.54
C TRP A 281 -18.74 -1.52 19.57
N LYS A 282 -18.55 -2.22 20.69
CA LYS A 282 -19.07 -3.57 20.95
C LYS A 282 -20.55 -3.45 21.38
N ILE A 283 -21.43 -3.59 20.38
CA ILE A 283 -22.89 -3.38 20.56
C ILE A 283 -23.57 -4.58 21.21
N LEU A 284 -23.04 -5.80 20.99
CA LEU A 284 -23.61 -7.02 21.53
C LEU A 284 -22.51 -7.92 22.07
N LYS A 285 -22.71 -8.46 23.27
CA LYS A 285 -21.85 -9.45 23.92
C LYS A 285 -22.68 -10.62 24.37
N PHE A 286 -22.28 -11.84 24.03
CA PHE A 286 -22.98 -13.04 24.39
C PHE A 286 -22.02 -14.21 24.48
N GLN A 287 -22.48 -15.31 25.11
CA GLN A 287 -21.77 -16.59 25.10
C GLN A 287 -22.50 -17.57 24.19
N PHE A 288 -21.76 -18.25 23.37
CA PHE A 288 -22.25 -19.31 22.50
C PHE A 288 -21.19 -20.40 22.38
N ILE A 289 -21.56 -21.65 22.59
CA ILE A 289 -20.67 -22.84 22.58
C ILE A 289 -19.44 -22.60 23.48
N ASN A 290 -19.65 -22.17 24.72
CA ASN A 290 -18.59 -21.86 25.71
C ASN A 290 -17.53 -20.86 25.24
N GLN A 291 -17.84 -20.05 24.24
CA GLN A 291 -16.99 -18.98 23.74
C GLN A 291 -17.64 -17.61 23.98
N ASN A 292 -16.81 -16.60 24.23
CA ASN A 292 -17.27 -15.22 24.35
C ASN A 292 -17.30 -14.56 22.98
N TRP A 293 -18.48 -14.12 22.57
CA TRP A 293 -18.69 -13.45 21.29
C TRP A 293 -19.03 -11.98 21.48
N ASN A 294 -18.53 -11.14 20.59
CA ASN A 294 -18.95 -9.76 20.49
C ASN A 294 -19.26 -9.42 19.04
N ILE A 295 -20.32 -8.64 18.84
CA ILE A 295 -20.56 -7.95 17.58
C ILE A 295 -20.19 -6.48 17.79
N ALA A 296 -19.37 -5.92 16.92
CA ALA A 296 -18.93 -4.54 17.02
C ALA A 296 -19.17 -3.78 15.72
N LEU A 297 -19.55 -2.51 15.84
CA LEU A 297 -19.56 -1.53 14.77
C LEU A 297 -18.30 -0.68 14.85
N ASN A 298 -17.80 -0.30 13.67
CA ASN A 298 -16.55 0.39 13.57
C ASN A 298 -16.62 1.50 12.48
N PRO A 299 -17.33 2.63 12.76
CA PRO A 299 -17.23 3.79 11.90
C PRO A 299 -15.83 4.37 11.95
N PHE A 300 -15.34 4.84 10.79
CA PHE A 300 -13.98 5.34 10.64
C PHE A 300 -13.87 6.48 9.62
N PHE A 301 -12.81 7.24 9.79
CA PHE A 301 -12.34 8.26 8.87
C PHE A 301 -10.85 8.05 8.65
N ASP A 302 -10.43 8.02 7.38
CA ASP A 302 -9.04 7.90 6.99
C ASP A 302 -8.63 9.11 6.15
N ALA A 303 -7.39 9.58 6.33
CA ALA A 303 -6.81 10.68 5.57
C ALA A 303 -5.34 10.43 5.31
N GLY A 304 -4.82 10.86 4.16
CA GLY A 304 -3.40 10.71 3.85
C GLY A 304 -2.94 11.61 2.72
N MET A 305 -1.62 11.75 2.54
CA MET A 305 -1.01 12.57 1.50
C MET A 305 0.39 12.07 1.16
N VAL A 306 0.88 12.42 -0.01
CA VAL A 306 2.30 12.34 -0.35
C VAL A 306 3.02 13.47 0.37
N THR A 307 4.08 13.15 1.11
CA THR A 307 4.92 14.13 1.81
C THR A 307 6.20 14.45 1.05
N GLN A 308 6.62 13.55 0.16
CA GLN A 308 7.77 13.73 -0.73
C GLN A 308 7.40 13.25 -2.14
N SER A 309 7.43 14.16 -3.08
CA SER A 309 7.17 13.89 -4.50
C SER A 309 8.31 13.09 -5.11
N PHE A 310 8.00 12.31 -6.14
CA PHE A 310 8.95 11.57 -6.94
C PHE A 310 9.02 12.16 -8.34
N ARG A 311 10.20 12.66 -8.77
CA ARG A 311 10.46 13.19 -10.12
C ARG A 311 9.36 14.16 -10.61
N LEU A 312 8.91 15.07 -9.73
CA LEU A 312 7.76 15.92 -10.06
C LEU A 312 8.08 16.88 -11.21
N GLU A 313 9.28 17.46 -11.23
CA GLU A 313 9.71 18.38 -12.30
C GLU A 313 9.79 17.66 -13.66
N GLU A 314 10.27 16.43 -13.68
CA GLU A 314 10.27 15.57 -14.87
C GLU A 314 8.84 15.22 -15.28
N GLN A 315 7.95 14.95 -14.31
CA GLN A 315 6.54 14.63 -14.58
C GLN A 315 5.80 15.81 -15.23
N GLU A 316 6.06 17.03 -14.80
CA GLU A 316 5.47 18.25 -15.37
C GLU A 316 5.84 18.47 -16.85
N GLN A 317 7.01 18.01 -17.26
CA GLN A 317 7.54 18.22 -18.63
C GLN A 317 7.35 16.99 -19.52
N ALA A 318 7.09 15.84 -18.92
CA ALA A 318 7.13 14.55 -19.59
C ALA A 318 6.17 14.43 -20.77
N TRP A 319 4.99 15.02 -20.67
CA TRP A 319 3.98 14.96 -21.71
C TRP A 319 4.36 15.81 -22.95
N ASP A 320 4.87 17.02 -22.74
CA ASP A 320 5.31 17.89 -23.84
C ASP A 320 6.51 17.28 -24.58
N LEU A 321 7.48 16.73 -23.85
CA LEU A 321 8.62 16.01 -24.44
C LEU A 321 8.18 14.79 -25.26
N LEU A 322 7.18 14.06 -24.78
CA LEU A 322 6.64 12.92 -25.51
C LEU A 322 5.97 13.35 -26.83
N ARG A 323 5.23 14.42 -26.81
CA ARG A 323 4.55 14.99 -27.98
C ARG A 323 5.53 15.50 -29.03
N GLU A 324 6.60 16.14 -28.63
CA GLU A 324 7.66 16.60 -29.51
C GLU A 324 8.38 15.44 -30.22
N ASN A 325 8.65 14.34 -29.48
CA ASN A 325 9.37 13.19 -29.99
C ASN A 325 8.55 12.30 -30.95
N TYR A 326 7.22 12.29 -30.81
CA TYR A 326 6.36 11.37 -31.56
C TYR A 326 5.42 12.06 -32.57
N ASP A 327 5.64 13.35 -32.88
CA ASP A 327 4.87 14.14 -33.88
C ASP A 327 3.32 13.97 -33.73
N VAL A 328 2.86 14.06 -32.51
CA VAL A 328 1.47 13.80 -32.16
C VAL A 328 0.58 14.99 -32.54
N ASN A 329 -0.45 14.76 -33.37
CA ASN A 329 -1.42 15.78 -33.76
C ASN A 329 -2.13 16.41 -32.57
N ASN A 330 -2.09 17.74 -32.46
CA ASN A 330 -2.34 18.53 -31.26
C ASN A 330 -3.81 18.73 -30.86
N GLU A 331 -4.80 18.25 -31.62
CA GLU A 331 -6.17 18.77 -31.51
C GLU A 331 -7.01 18.25 -30.32
N PHE A 332 -6.60 17.14 -29.63
CA PHE A 332 -7.49 16.47 -28.64
C PHE A 332 -6.78 15.83 -27.44
N LEU A 333 -5.72 16.45 -26.87
CA LEU A 333 -4.87 15.72 -25.97
C LEU A 333 -4.99 16.16 -24.51
N ILE A 334 -5.65 15.33 -23.71
CA ILE A 334 -5.53 15.40 -22.25
C ILE A 334 -4.19 14.80 -21.87
N ASP A 335 -3.42 15.53 -21.07
CA ASP A 335 -2.21 15.02 -20.46
C ASP A 335 -2.53 13.85 -19.51
N PRO A 336 -2.08 12.61 -19.78
CA PRO A 336 -2.32 11.46 -18.93
C PRO A 336 -1.32 11.34 -17.79
N ILE A 337 -0.25 12.14 -17.80
CA ILE A 337 0.89 12.07 -16.87
C ILE A 337 0.74 13.12 -15.77
N TYR A 338 0.40 14.35 -16.14
CA TYR A 338 0.34 15.49 -15.21
C TYR A 338 -0.99 16.23 -15.30
N SER A 339 -1.61 16.45 -14.14
CA SER A 339 -2.92 17.09 -14.04
C SER A 339 -2.87 18.60 -13.95
N GLY A 340 -1.70 19.19 -13.68
CA GLY A 340 -1.56 20.61 -13.31
C GLY A 340 -1.98 20.91 -11.87
N GLU A 341 -2.43 19.90 -11.10
CA GLU A 341 -2.91 20.07 -9.74
C GLU A 341 -1.79 19.83 -8.72
N LYS A 342 -1.85 20.55 -7.61
CA LYS A 342 -0.98 20.30 -6.47
C LYS A 342 -1.49 19.13 -5.66
N GLU A 343 -0.55 18.40 -5.05
CA GLU A 343 -0.87 17.38 -4.08
C GLU A 343 -1.70 17.95 -2.91
N GLY A 344 -2.58 17.14 -2.38
CA GLY A 344 -3.50 17.50 -1.30
C GLY A 344 -3.78 16.34 -0.36
N ILE A 345 -4.77 16.53 0.51
CA ILE A 345 -5.17 15.48 1.46
C ILE A 345 -6.23 14.61 0.81
N HIS A 346 -5.91 13.33 0.62
CA HIS A 346 -6.82 12.28 0.21
C HIS A 346 -7.63 11.81 1.41
N THR A 347 -8.95 11.84 1.32
CA THR A 347 -9.84 11.53 2.46
C THR A 347 -10.90 10.51 2.12
N SER A 348 -11.26 9.72 3.12
CA SER A 348 -12.31 8.72 2.99
C SER A 348 -13.06 8.49 4.31
N ALA A 349 -14.25 7.96 4.22
CA ALA A 349 -15.05 7.58 5.37
C ALA A 349 -15.73 6.22 5.13
N GLY A 350 -15.98 5.51 6.20
CA GLY A 350 -16.61 4.19 6.12
C GLY A 350 -17.10 3.64 7.44
N CYS A 351 -17.62 2.44 7.38
CA CYS A 351 -18.07 1.71 8.56
C CYS A 351 -17.77 0.22 8.40
N GLY A 352 -17.42 -0.43 9.50
CA GLY A 352 -17.18 -1.87 9.58
C GLY A 352 -18.10 -2.57 10.54
N LEU A 353 -18.40 -3.83 10.26
CA LEU A 353 -18.98 -4.79 11.16
C LEU A 353 -17.92 -5.82 11.54
N LYS A 354 -17.75 -6.07 12.82
CA LYS A 354 -16.78 -7.05 13.34
C LYS A 354 -17.48 -8.12 14.14
N ILE A 355 -17.10 -9.36 13.92
CA ILE A 355 -17.47 -10.51 14.76
C ILE A 355 -16.21 -10.96 15.48
N ILE A 356 -16.21 -10.86 16.81
CA ILE A 356 -15.05 -11.06 17.66
C ILE A 356 -15.30 -12.27 18.56
N MET A 357 -14.44 -13.28 18.49
CA MET A 357 -14.47 -14.43 19.38
C MET A 357 -13.22 -14.43 20.27
N ASN A 358 -13.43 -14.48 21.57
CA ASN A 358 -12.39 -14.52 22.62
C ASN A 358 -11.27 -13.46 22.46
N LYS A 359 -11.57 -12.31 21.86
CA LYS A 359 -10.63 -11.21 21.56
C LYS A 359 -9.50 -11.54 20.54
N ASN A 360 -9.31 -12.80 20.17
CA ASN A 360 -8.20 -13.24 19.34
C ASN A 360 -8.60 -13.54 17.89
N PHE A 361 -9.84 -13.90 17.67
CA PHE A 361 -10.36 -14.19 16.34
C PHE A 361 -11.38 -13.13 15.97
N ILE A 362 -11.09 -12.35 14.95
CA ILE A 362 -11.92 -11.23 14.50
C ILE A 362 -12.17 -11.38 13.01
N ILE A 363 -13.43 -11.53 12.62
CA ILE A 363 -13.87 -11.41 11.23
C ILE A 363 -14.33 -9.97 11.01
N SER A 364 -13.90 -9.39 9.92
CA SER A 364 -14.13 -7.99 9.56
C SER A 364 -14.82 -7.89 8.21
N ALA A 365 -15.91 -7.15 8.14
CA ALA A 365 -16.52 -6.68 6.90
C ALA A 365 -16.63 -5.16 6.96
N GLU A 366 -16.00 -4.46 6.04
CA GLU A 366 -15.93 -3.00 6.01
C GLU A 366 -16.41 -2.46 4.67
N ALA A 367 -17.05 -1.30 4.69
CA ALA A 367 -17.40 -0.54 3.49
C ALA A 367 -16.89 0.89 3.65
N ALA A 368 -16.25 1.42 2.62
CA ALA A 368 -15.67 2.75 2.61
C ALA A 368 -15.78 3.41 1.24
N LYS A 369 -15.79 4.74 1.25
CA LYS A 369 -15.83 5.55 0.04
C LYS A 369 -14.83 6.70 0.16
N ALA A 370 -14.09 6.96 -0.91
CA ALA A 370 -13.33 8.20 -1.07
C ALA A 370 -14.28 9.40 -1.07
N LEU A 371 -13.88 10.49 -0.41
CA LEU A 371 -14.67 11.72 -0.38
C LEU A 371 -14.40 12.60 -1.60
N ASP A 372 -13.29 12.38 -2.30
CA ASP A 372 -12.95 13.00 -3.56
C ASP A 372 -13.06 11.99 -4.71
N ALA A 373 -13.69 12.39 -5.81
CA ALA A 373 -13.87 11.52 -6.99
C ALA A 373 -12.54 11.18 -7.69
N ARG A 374 -11.51 12.01 -7.53
CA ARG A 374 -10.15 11.77 -8.05
C ARG A 374 -9.47 10.56 -7.40
N ASP A 375 -9.98 10.09 -6.27
CA ASP A 375 -9.44 8.94 -5.51
C ASP A 375 -10.20 7.64 -5.76
N GLY A 376 -11.33 7.73 -6.46
CA GLY A 376 -12.17 6.59 -6.79
C GLY A 376 -13.66 6.91 -6.69
N ASN A 377 -14.46 6.24 -7.52
CA ASN A 377 -15.89 6.56 -7.72
C ASN A 377 -16.85 5.62 -7.02
N GLY A 378 -16.42 4.65 -6.26
CA GLY A 378 -17.32 3.61 -5.79
C GLY A 378 -17.24 3.34 -4.30
N LEU A 379 -18.26 2.67 -3.78
CA LEU A 379 -18.18 2.03 -2.48
C LEU A 379 -17.21 0.84 -2.58
N ARG A 380 -16.19 0.83 -1.74
CA ARG A 380 -15.23 -0.26 -1.63
C ARG A 380 -15.61 -1.15 -0.46
N MET A 381 -15.62 -2.45 -0.67
CA MET A 381 -15.92 -3.44 0.37
C MET A 381 -14.67 -4.27 0.66
N TYR A 382 -14.43 -4.50 1.93
CA TYR A 382 -13.29 -5.27 2.42
C TYR A 382 -13.78 -6.36 3.37
N ILE A 383 -13.35 -7.59 3.14
CA ILE A 383 -13.59 -8.71 4.05
C ILE A 383 -12.23 -9.26 4.46
N GLY A 384 -12.02 -9.45 5.72
CA GLY A 384 -10.73 -9.90 6.23
C GLY A 384 -10.78 -10.30 7.70
N PHE A 385 -9.59 -10.43 8.27
CA PHE A 385 -9.40 -10.75 9.67
C PHE A 385 -8.76 -9.57 10.41
N ASN A 386 -9.07 -9.43 11.69
CA ASN A 386 -8.61 -8.41 12.62
C ASN A 386 -9.10 -6.98 12.29
N TYR A 387 -8.71 -6.05 13.16
CA TYR A 387 -8.79 -4.62 12.88
C TYR A 387 -7.67 -4.21 11.91
N LEU A 388 -7.77 -3.01 11.33
CA LEU A 388 -6.75 -2.47 10.47
C LEU A 388 -5.41 -2.29 11.21
N PHE A 389 -5.48 -1.90 12.51
CA PHE A 389 -4.31 -1.68 13.38
C PHE A 389 -4.63 -1.99 14.83
#